data_01caf5d589f05edfcb418523e5d007ae
#
_entry.id   01caf5d589f05edfcb418523e5d007ae
#
_cell.length_a   1.000
_cell.length_b   1.000
_cell.length_c   1.000
_cell.angle_alpha   90.00
_cell.angle_beta   90.00
_cell.angle_gamma   90.00
#
_symmetry.space_group_name_H-M   'P 1'
#
loop_
_entity.id
_entity.type
_entity.pdbx_description
1 polymer ?
#
loop_
_entity_poly.entity_id
_entity_poly.type
_entity_poly.pdbx_seq_one_letter_code
_entity_poly.pdbx_strand_id
1 'polypeptide(L)'
;MNFIKKMTLTLIGATIIATNGIAQSVQHTTQGITYTTQEIDVKVEFYSPTIVRIYKTPIKKPYKKESLVIIKTPETTSVTFGEKGKNVTLSSNVIQVEVNPETGGIRFSDKEGKLLLTDKDYGTQFTPFDDAGVPS
;
A
#
# COMPACT_ATOMS: atom_id res chain seq x y z
N MET A 1 -24.64 44.05 -53.71
CA MET A 1 -24.81 44.35 -52.31
C MET A 1 -24.52 43.05 -51.55
N ASN A 2 -23.22 42.92 -51.13
CA ASN A 2 -22.70 41.67 -50.57
C ASN A 2 -22.72 41.73 -49.05
N PHE A 3 -23.59 40.94 -48.44
CA PHE A 3 -23.61 40.75 -46.97
C PHE A 3 -22.57 39.70 -46.58
N ILE A 4 -21.44 40.12 -46.06
CA ILE A 4 -20.43 39.27 -45.43
C ILE A 4 -20.91 38.95 -44.01
N LYS A 5 -21.42 37.72 -43.81
CA LYS A 5 -21.70 37.20 -42.45
C LYS A 5 -20.35 36.94 -41.73
N LYS A 6 -20.07 37.74 -40.74
CA LYS A 6 -18.97 37.48 -39.80
C LYS A 6 -19.36 36.31 -38.87
N MET A 7 -18.72 35.18 -39.08
CA MET A 7 -18.87 33.99 -38.22
C MET A 7 -17.84 34.13 -37.07
N THR A 8 -18.36 34.46 -35.91
CA THR A 8 -17.54 34.51 -34.69
C THR A 8 -17.33 33.13 -34.16
N LEU A 9 -16.12 32.58 -34.30
CA LEU A 9 -15.72 31.28 -33.76
C LEU A 9 -15.38 31.46 -32.28
N THR A 10 -16.27 31.04 -31.39
CA THR A 10 -16.02 31.05 -29.95
C THR A 10 -15.22 29.80 -29.60
N LEU A 11 -13.92 29.98 -29.31
CA LEU A 11 -13.03 28.92 -28.87
C LEU A 11 -13.28 28.67 -27.38
N ILE A 12 -14.04 27.63 -27.07
CA ILE A 12 -14.22 27.15 -25.69
C ILE A 12 -12.94 26.38 -25.30
N GLY A 13 -12.06 27.06 -24.55
CA GLY A 13 -10.89 26.43 -23.97
C GLY A 13 -11.31 25.47 -22.85
N ALA A 14 -11.27 24.16 -23.13
CA ALA A 14 -11.41 23.13 -22.09
C ALA A 14 -10.11 23.12 -21.25
N THR A 15 -10.16 23.70 -20.05
CA THR A 15 -9.07 23.59 -19.09
C THR A 15 -9.08 22.16 -18.52
N ILE A 16 -8.17 21.32 -19.00
CA ILE A 16 -7.94 19.99 -18.42
C ILE A 16 -7.18 20.22 -17.11
N ILE A 17 -7.87 20.13 -16.00
CA ILE A 17 -7.25 20.07 -14.67
C ILE A 17 -6.64 18.66 -14.56
N ALA A 18 -5.36 18.54 -14.84
CA ALA A 18 -4.60 17.34 -14.55
C ALA A 18 -4.48 17.24 -13.02
N THR A 19 -5.34 16.47 -12.38
CA THR A 19 -5.13 16.04 -11.00
C THR A 19 -3.94 15.10 -10.99
N ASN A 20 -2.77 15.62 -10.61
CA ASN A 20 -1.63 14.78 -10.27
C ASN A 20 -1.96 14.00 -8.99
N GLY A 21 -2.75 12.95 -9.10
CA GLY A 21 -2.81 11.93 -8.10
C GLY A 21 -1.42 11.29 -8.06
N ILE A 22 -0.71 11.43 -6.95
CA ILE A 22 0.49 10.65 -6.69
C ILE A 22 0.00 9.21 -6.61
N ALA A 23 0.11 8.49 -7.72
CA ALA A 23 -0.15 7.06 -7.73
C ALA A 23 0.88 6.44 -6.78
N GLN A 24 0.43 6.01 -5.62
CA GLN A 24 1.25 5.26 -4.68
C GLN A 24 1.72 4.00 -5.40
N SER A 25 3.00 3.97 -5.75
CA SER A 25 3.57 2.84 -6.48
C SER A 25 3.76 1.66 -5.53
N VAL A 26 2.87 0.68 -5.66
CA VAL A 26 3.08 -0.63 -5.05
C VAL A 26 4.13 -1.36 -5.86
N GLN A 27 5.20 -1.76 -5.21
CA GLN A 27 6.27 -2.55 -5.83
C GLN A 27 6.12 -4.02 -5.45
N HIS A 28 6.09 -4.89 -6.45
CA HIS A 28 6.03 -6.32 -6.25
C HIS A 28 7.44 -6.87 -5.99
N THR A 29 7.54 -7.77 -5.03
CA THR A 29 8.73 -8.60 -4.78
C THR A 29 8.42 -10.05 -5.13
N THR A 30 9.37 -10.95 -5.01
CA THR A 30 9.16 -12.38 -5.30
C THR A 30 8.07 -13.00 -4.43
N GLN A 31 7.92 -12.57 -3.18
CA GLN A 31 7.02 -13.17 -2.19
C GLN A 31 6.13 -12.15 -1.48
N GLY A 32 5.99 -10.94 -2.04
CA GLY A 32 5.23 -9.90 -1.38
C GLY A 32 5.19 -8.58 -2.12
N ILE A 33 4.91 -7.52 -1.38
CA ILE A 33 4.89 -6.15 -1.87
C ILE A 33 5.59 -5.19 -0.91
N THR A 34 6.03 -4.06 -1.45
CA THR A 34 6.42 -2.88 -0.69
C THR A 34 5.67 -1.66 -1.22
N TYR A 35 5.29 -0.77 -0.35
CA TYR A 35 4.66 0.50 -0.70
C TYR A 35 4.86 1.53 0.40
N THR A 36 4.66 2.79 0.06
CA THR A 36 4.75 3.92 0.99
C THR A 36 3.42 4.64 1.03
N THR A 37 2.87 4.84 2.22
CA THR A 37 1.73 5.74 2.44
C THR A 37 2.23 7.17 2.68
N GLN A 38 1.37 8.08 3.13
CA GLN A 38 1.82 9.43 3.50
C GLN A 38 2.75 9.44 4.73
N GLU A 39 2.65 8.45 5.61
CA GLU A 39 3.32 8.44 6.92
C GLU A 39 4.24 7.24 7.15
N ILE A 40 3.99 6.13 6.48
CA ILE A 40 4.71 4.87 6.74
C ILE A 40 5.17 4.16 5.48
N ASP A 41 6.32 3.50 5.58
CA ASP A 41 6.78 2.49 4.65
C ASP A 41 6.27 1.13 5.12
N VAL A 42 5.71 0.35 4.20
CA VAL A 42 5.13 -0.97 4.49
C VAL A 42 5.76 -2.04 3.60
N LYS A 43 6.15 -3.15 4.22
CA LYS A 43 6.53 -4.38 3.53
C LYS A 43 5.61 -5.50 4.00
N VAL A 44 5.01 -6.21 3.06
CA VAL A 44 4.21 -7.42 3.27
C VAL A 44 4.91 -8.57 2.57
N GLU A 45 5.27 -9.60 3.29
CA GLU A 45 6.10 -10.70 2.76
C GLU A 45 5.64 -12.05 3.32
N PHE A 46 5.41 -13.01 2.43
CA PHE A 46 5.14 -14.39 2.82
C PHE A 46 6.45 -15.07 3.22
N TYR A 47 6.48 -15.61 4.43
CA TYR A 47 7.57 -16.45 4.96
C TYR A 47 7.29 -17.93 4.75
N SER A 48 6.04 -18.30 4.59
CA SER A 48 5.55 -19.60 4.17
C SER A 48 4.10 -19.45 3.70
N PRO A 49 3.44 -20.48 3.17
CA PRO A 49 2.03 -20.38 2.77
C PRO A 49 1.07 -19.94 3.89
N THR A 50 1.47 -20.10 5.15
CA THR A 50 0.65 -19.78 6.34
C THR A 50 1.20 -18.67 7.21
N ILE A 51 2.40 -18.13 6.88
CA ILE A 51 3.06 -17.10 7.68
C ILE A 51 3.32 -15.89 6.81
N VAL A 52 2.75 -14.75 7.21
CA VAL A 52 2.97 -13.46 6.57
C VAL A 52 3.61 -12.51 7.57
N ARG A 53 4.72 -11.92 7.18
CA ARG A 53 5.37 -10.85 7.93
C ARG A 53 4.91 -9.51 7.41
N ILE A 54 4.43 -8.67 8.33
CA ILE A 54 4.15 -7.26 8.09
C ILE A 54 5.24 -6.44 8.78
N TYR A 55 5.85 -5.55 8.02
CA TYR A 55 6.86 -4.63 8.52
C TYR A 55 6.43 -3.21 8.18
N LYS A 56 6.27 -2.36 9.18
CA LYS A 56 5.86 -0.96 9.05
C LYS A 56 6.87 -0.07 9.75
N THR A 57 7.29 1.00 9.11
CA THR A 57 8.22 1.99 9.67
C THR A 57 7.78 3.40 9.31
N PRO A 58 8.07 4.41 10.13
CA PRO A 58 7.89 5.80 9.73
C PRO A 58 8.72 6.12 8.49
N ILE A 59 8.16 6.92 7.56
CA ILE A 59 8.94 7.42 6.40
C ILE A 59 10.19 8.14 6.88
N LYS A 60 11.29 8.00 6.11
CA LYS A 60 12.60 8.62 6.39
C LYS A 60 13.29 8.16 7.68
N LYS A 61 12.74 7.17 8.36
CA LYS A 61 13.37 6.52 9.52
C LYS A 61 13.48 5.00 9.28
N PRO A 62 14.23 4.53 8.28
CA PRO A 62 14.35 3.10 8.02
C PRO A 62 14.97 2.41 9.23
N TYR A 63 14.31 1.36 9.70
CA TYR A 63 14.83 0.53 10.77
C TYR A 63 15.99 -0.32 10.24
N LYS A 64 17.20 -0.08 10.73
CA LYS A 64 18.42 -0.74 10.26
C LYS A 64 18.86 -1.93 11.11
N LYS A 65 18.23 -2.15 12.24
CA LYS A 65 18.63 -3.25 13.15
C LYS A 65 18.02 -4.57 12.67
N GLU A 66 18.85 -5.61 12.66
CA GLU A 66 18.35 -6.97 12.46
C GLU A 66 17.42 -7.37 13.61
N SER A 67 16.36 -8.10 13.28
CA SER A 67 15.45 -8.60 14.30
C SER A 67 16.10 -9.75 15.05
N LEU A 68 16.25 -9.62 16.35
CA LEU A 68 16.77 -10.70 17.21
C LEU A 68 15.79 -11.88 17.36
N VAL A 69 14.53 -11.67 16.98
CA VAL A 69 13.45 -12.66 17.12
C VAL A 69 13.22 -13.46 15.84
N ILE A 70 13.51 -12.87 14.68
CA ILE A 70 13.26 -13.50 13.40
C ILE A 70 14.56 -14.11 12.90
N ILE A 71 14.70 -15.40 13.07
CA ILE A 71 15.84 -16.21 12.61
C ILE A 71 15.53 -17.01 11.34
N LYS A 72 14.25 -17.09 10.96
CA LYS A 72 13.82 -17.85 9.77
C LYS A 72 13.94 -16.99 8.52
N THR A 73 14.55 -17.55 7.48
CA THR A 73 14.49 -16.98 6.13
C THR A 73 13.16 -17.34 5.46
N PRO A 74 12.63 -16.46 4.59
CA PRO A 74 11.42 -16.79 3.84
C PRO A 74 11.61 -18.05 2.99
N GLU A 75 10.63 -18.97 3.07
CA GLU A 75 10.57 -20.11 2.17
C GLU A 75 10.02 -19.65 0.81
N THR A 76 10.46 -20.30 -0.26
CA THR A 76 9.88 -20.04 -1.58
C THR A 76 8.39 -20.38 -1.55
N THR A 77 7.56 -19.36 -1.60
CA THR A 77 6.10 -19.46 -1.56
C THR A 77 5.53 -18.93 -2.86
N SER A 78 4.66 -19.72 -3.49
CA SER A 78 3.90 -19.24 -4.64
C SER A 78 2.86 -18.23 -4.17
N VAL A 79 3.02 -16.98 -4.57
CA VAL A 79 2.12 -15.88 -4.23
C VAL A 79 1.45 -15.36 -5.50
N THR A 80 0.12 -15.33 -5.49
CA THR A 80 -0.68 -14.72 -6.56
C THR A 80 -1.04 -13.30 -6.15
N PHE A 81 -0.86 -12.36 -7.06
CA PHE A 81 -1.21 -10.95 -6.87
C PHE A 81 -2.49 -10.61 -7.61
N GLY A 82 -3.29 -9.73 -7.04
CA GLY A 82 -4.52 -9.23 -7.66
C GLY A 82 -4.90 -7.85 -7.11
N GLU A 83 -5.97 -7.31 -7.65
CA GLU A 83 -6.54 -6.03 -7.25
C GLU A 83 -8.02 -6.20 -6.89
N LYS A 84 -8.48 -5.47 -5.87
CA LYS A 84 -9.87 -5.43 -5.44
C LYS A 84 -10.26 -4.00 -5.12
N GLY A 85 -10.81 -3.30 -6.09
CA GLY A 85 -11.04 -1.86 -6.00
C GLY A 85 -9.73 -1.10 -5.87
N LYS A 86 -9.52 -0.41 -4.75
CA LYS A 86 -8.27 0.30 -4.44
C LYS A 86 -7.25 -0.56 -3.69
N ASN A 87 -7.64 -1.76 -3.30
CA ASN A 87 -6.80 -2.64 -2.50
C ASN A 87 -6.01 -3.60 -3.38
N VAL A 88 -4.81 -3.93 -2.93
CA VAL A 88 -3.98 -4.98 -3.52
C VAL A 88 -4.16 -6.27 -2.72
N THR A 89 -4.27 -7.39 -3.41
CA THR A 89 -4.39 -8.70 -2.78
C THR A 89 -3.16 -9.55 -3.06
N LEU A 90 -2.73 -10.29 -2.04
CA LEU A 90 -1.67 -11.28 -2.11
C LEU A 90 -2.24 -12.59 -1.57
N SER A 91 -2.12 -13.66 -2.31
CA SER A 91 -2.70 -14.96 -1.90
C SER A 91 -1.69 -16.09 -2.04
N SER A 92 -1.55 -16.86 -0.99
CA SER A 92 -1.00 -18.21 -1.05
C SER A 92 -2.14 -19.21 -1.32
N ASN A 93 -1.84 -20.51 -1.25
CA ASN A 93 -2.87 -21.56 -1.28
C ASN A 93 -3.68 -21.67 0.03
N VAL A 94 -3.37 -20.89 1.06
CA VAL A 94 -3.98 -20.98 2.40
C VAL A 94 -4.57 -19.66 2.86
N ILE A 95 -3.83 -18.56 2.70
CA ILE A 95 -4.16 -17.24 3.24
C ILE A 95 -4.22 -16.21 2.12
N GLN A 96 -5.19 -15.32 2.20
CA GLN A 96 -5.25 -14.09 1.42
C GLN A 96 -5.00 -12.88 2.32
N VAL A 97 -4.14 -11.98 1.86
CA VAL A 97 -3.88 -10.68 2.46
C VAL A 97 -4.41 -9.61 1.52
N GLU A 98 -5.28 -8.76 2.03
CA GLU A 98 -5.79 -7.58 1.33
C GLU A 98 -5.18 -6.34 1.99
N VAL A 99 -4.58 -5.48 1.20
CA VAL A 99 -3.84 -4.29 1.64
C VAL A 99 -4.44 -3.05 1.00
N ASN A 100 -4.68 -2.02 1.79
CA ASN A 100 -5.03 -0.70 1.29
C ASN A 100 -3.77 0.17 1.23
N PRO A 101 -3.23 0.50 0.03
CA PRO A 101 -2.01 1.28 -0.08
C PRO A 101 -2.16 2.73 0.38
N GLU A 102 -3.37 3.29 0.39
CA GLU A 102 -3.64 4.67 0.82
C GLU A 102 -3.53 4.81 2.34
N THR A 103 -4.10 3.85 3.09
CA THR A 103 -4.19 3.91 4.55
C THR A 103 -3.16 3.04 5.26
N GLY A 104 -2.58 2.07 4.57
CA GLY A 104 -1.73 1.05 5.18
C GLY A 104 -2.51 -0.02 5.95
N GLY A 105 -3.85 -0.02 5.86
CA GLY A 105 -4.71 -1.00 6.50
C GLY A 105 -4.57 -2.39 5.86
N ILE A 106 -4.62 -3.44 6.68
CA ILE A 106 -4.39 -4.82 6.26
C ILE A 106 -5.51 -5.72 6.79
N ARG A 107 -5.92 -6.64 5.94
CA ARG A 107 -6.94 -7.63 6.25
C ARG A 107 -6.46 -9.02 5.83
N PHE A 108 -6.67 -10.01 6.68
CA PHE A 108 -6.39 -11.41 6.42
C PHE A 108 -7.68 -12.20 6.31
N SER A 109 -7.75 -13.08 5.35
CA SER A 109 -8.82 -14.08 5.21
C SER A 109 -8.23 -15.43 4.83
N ASP A 110 -9.00 -16.50 5.06
CA ASP A 110 -8.68 -17.81 4.49
C ASP A 110 -9.01 -17.82 2.98
N LYS A 111 -8.70 -18.94 2.34
CA LYS A 111 -8.97 -19.14 0.90
C LYS A 111 -10.46 -19.15 0.55
N GLU A 112 -11.35 -19.41 1.50
CA GLU A 112 -12.81 -19.35 1.38
C GLU A 112 -13.34 -17.91 1.56
N GLY A 113 -12.49 -16.94 1.92
CA GLY A 113 -12.83 -15.54 2.13
C GLY A 113 -13.33 -15.22 3.53
N LYS A 114 -13.26 -16.17 4.48
CA LYS A 114 -13.60 -15.93 5.88
C LYS A 114 -12.55 -15.04 6.52
N LEU A 115 -13.00 -13.98 7.17
CA LEU A 115 -12.13 -13.05 7.88
C LEU A 115 -11.40 -13.75 9.04
N LEU A 116 -10.09 -13.64 9.06
CA LEU A 116 -9.22 -14.12 10.15
C LEU A 116 -8.77 -12.97 11.05
N LEU A 117 -8.30 -11.86 10.44
CA LEU A 117 -7.79 -10.71 11.17
C LEU A 117 -7.94 -9.46 10.29
N THR A 118 -8.17 -8.32 10.91
CA THR A 118 -8.12 -7.00 10.25
C THR A 118 -7.51 -5.97 11.18
N ASP A 119 -6.74 -5.05 10.61
CA ASP A 119 -6.32 -3.86 11.33
C ASP A 119 -7.57 -3.08 11.79
N LYS A 120 -7.47 -2.47 12.96
CA LYS A 120 -8.46 -1.50 13.41
C LYS A 120 -8.33 -0.22 12.56
N ASP A 121 -9.38 0.60 12.59
CA ASP A 121 -9.45 1.88 11.87
C ASP A 121 -8.11 2.64 11.94
N TYR A 122 -7.62 3.12 10.82
CA TYR A 122 -6.32 3.83 10.66
C TYR A 122 -5.03 2.99 10.69
N GLY A 123 -5.09 1.67 10.87
CA GLY A 123 -3.91 0.80 10.85
C GLY A 123 -2.89 1.15 11.95
N THR A 124 -1.61 1.22 11.58
CA THR A 124 -0.51 1.53 12.50
C THR A 124 -0.19 3.03 12.48
N GLN A 125 -0.12 3.64 13.66
CA GLN A 125 0.31 5.02 13.85
C GLN A 125 1.62 5.06 14.64
N PHE A 126 2.53 5.93 14.24
CA PHE A 126 3.77 6.22 14.95
C PHE A 126 3.67 7.62 15.57
N THR A 127 3.65 7.66 16.88
CA THR A 127 3.63 8.93 17.63
C THR A 127 5.03 9.21 18.14
N PRO A 128 5.58 10.42 17.93
CA PRO A 128 6.83 10.80 18.57
C PRO A 128 6.72 10.65 20.09
N PHE A 129 7.70 10.04 20.70
CA PHE A 129 7.76 9.82 22.13
C PHE A 129 9.09 10.36 22.67
N ASP A 130 9.03 11.06 23.78
CA ASP A 130 10.20 11.55 24.50
C ASP A 130 10.34 10.73 25.79
N ASP A 131 11.39 9.95 25.88
CA ASP A 131 11.75 9.19 27.08
C ASP A 131 12.89 9.90 27.81
N ALA A 132 12.55 10.66 28.85
CA ALA A 132 13.48 11.38 29.70
C ALA A 132 14.48 12.29 28.90
N GLY A 133 13.98 12.97 27.87
CA GLY A 133 14.79 13.85 27.02
C GLY A 133 15.52 13.15 25.86
N VAL A 134 15.24 11.86 25.63
CA VAL A 134 15.74 11.13 24.46
C VAL A 134 14.58 10.92 23.47
N PRO A 135 14.54 11.68 22.36
CA PRO A 135 13.49 11.54 21.35
C PRO A 135 13.63 10.20 20.63
N SER A 136 12.50 9.49 20.46
CA SER A 136 12.39 8.16 19.79
C SER A 136 11.57 8.27 18.52
#